data_3b8272cafe4732b73908216d8e8e780a
#
_entry.id   3b8272cafe4732b73908216d8e8e780a
#
_cell.length_a   1.000
_cell.length_b   1.000
_cell.length_c   1.000
_cell.angle_alpha   90.00
_cell.angle_beta   90.00
_cell.angle_gamma   90.00
#
_symmetry.space_group_name_H-M   'P 1'
#
loop_
_entity.id
_entity.type
_entity.pdbx_description
1 polymer ?
#
loop_
_entity_poly.entity_id
_entity_poly.type
_entity_poly.pdbx_seq_one_letter_code
_entity_poly.pdbx_strand_id
1 'polypeptide(L)'
;ADPRRASDFTLEAAGLQLDYSKQLLHREALSALLQLAQQAELPQRIAALLAGEHINNTEDRPALHSLLRASVGNGLQDKFQEVAAARARMKSCADRLNRGEHKGYTGAAITDVVNIGIGGSDLGPRLVTEALKPFQGDISCHYVANVDPADLQDTLLDLAPESTLFIVCSKSFRTEETLTNSLAARTWMLNAGATATDLDKHFLAITTNLEAAADFGISPDNCLPMWDWVGGRYSVWSAVGLSCAIAAGWNHFEQFLAGAEAMDLHFRDSEPAANMPVLLSLLEVWYGNFFGAGNHVVLPYDNSLQRLPDFLQQLTMESNGKRVSTDGTALDYATGPVLWGSAGTMGQHSFHQLLHQGRLLCPADFILPLTTHTGMTEQHRQLVANCLAQSRTLMVGRSVTDAHRALLQRGLEETEAASLAPHLAMPGNRPSNV
;
A
#
# COMPACT_ATOMS: atom_id res chain seq x y z
N ALA A 1 -26.56 -23.08 -10.88
CA ALA A 1 -25.33 -22.26 -10.95
C ALA A 1 -25.32 -21.58 -12.32
N ASP A 2 -24.94 -20.30 -12.36
CA ASP A 2 -24.79 -19.55 -13.63
C ASP A 2 -23.44 -19.96 -14.28
N PRO A 3 -23.43 -20.61 -15.45
CA PRO A 3 -22.22 -21.09 -16.09
C PRO A 3 -21.34 -19.96 -16.63
N ARG A 4 -21.90 -18.74 -16.80
CA ARG A 4 -21.17 -17.57 -17.28
C ARG A 4 -20.64 -16.70 -16.13
N ARG A 5 -20.92 -17.05 -14.87
CA ARG A 5 -20.58 -16.20 -13.73
C ARG A 5 -19.09 -15.86 -13.67
N ALA A 6 -18.23 -16.85 -13.89
CA ALA A 6 -16.78 -16.61 -13.87
C ALA A 6 -16.34 -15.61 -14.94
N SER A 7 -16.83 -15.76 -16.19
CA SER A 7 -16.49 -14.83 -17.28
C SER A 7 -17.10 -13.45 -17.11
N ASP A 8 -18.33 -13.37 -16.56
CA ASP A 8 -19.06 -12.10 -16.45
C ASP A 8 -18.62 -11.28 -15.22
N PHE A 9 -17.93 -11.91 -14.27
CA PHE A 9 -17.42 -11.29 -13.04
C PHE A 9 -15.89 -11.38 -12.99
N THR A 10 -15.24 -11.22 -14.13
CA THR A 10 -13.79 -11.07 -14.28
C THR A 10 -13.50 -9.82 -15.10
N LEU A 11 -12.50 -9.04 -14.68
CA LEU A 11 -12.06 -7.82 -15.35
C LEU A 11 -10.53 -7.78 -15.40
N GLU A 12 -9.99 -7.29 -16.52
CA GLU A 12 -8.55 -7.05 -16.68
C GLU A 12 -8.28 -5.57 -16.89
N ALA A 13 -7.30 -5.03 -16.15
CA ALA A 13 -6.87 -3.65 -16.26
C ALA A 13 -5.42 -3.48 -15.75
N ALA A 14 -4.63 -2.67 -16.42
CA ALA A 14 -3.29 -2.26 -15.98
C ALA A 14 -2.38 -3.45 -15.57
N GLY A 15 -2.49 -4.60 -16.26
CA GLY A 15 -1.72 -5.81 -15.95
C GLY A 15 -2.26 -6.63 -14.77
N LEU A 16 -3.42 -6.26 -14.23
CA LEU A 16 -4.13 -6.99 -13.18
C LEU A 16 -5.35 -7.69 -13.75
N GLN A 17 -5.66 -8.87 -13.21
CA GLN A 17 -6.93 -9.56 -13.41
C GLN A 17 -7.67 -9.61 -12.08
N LEU A 18 -8.93 -9.17 -12.06
CA LEU A 18 -9.82 -9.23 -10.91
C LEU A 18 -10.90 -10.29 -11.16
N ASP A 19 -10.87 -11.42 -10.46
CA ASP A 19 -11.98 -12.37 -10.36
C ASP A 19 -12.82 -12.05 -9.12
N TYR A 20 -13.97 -11.43 -9.30
CA TYR A 20 -14.96 -11.16 -8.26
C TYR A 20 -16.20 -12.06 -8.35
N SER A 21 -16.08 -13.18 -9.07
CA SER A 21 -17.17 -14.15 -9.26
C SER A 21 -17.61 -14.85 -7.97
N LYS A 22 -16.77 -14.83 -6.93
CA LYS A 22 -17.05 -15.44 -5.63
C LYS A 22 -17.73 -14.48 -4.64
N GLN A 23 -18.06 -13.28 -5.09
CA GLN A 23 -18.79 -12.29 -4.29
C GLN A 23 -20.27 -12.69 -4.13
N LEU A 24 -20.87 -12.36 -2.96
CA LEU A 24 -22.30 -12.53 -2.70
C LEU A 24 -23.11 -11.44 -3.44
N LEU A 25 -22.91 -11.37 -4.71
CA LEU A 25 -23.44 -10.34 -5.60
C LEU A 25 -24.12 -10.98 -6.81
N HIS A 26 -25.36 -10.60 -7.09
CA HIS A 26 -26.08 -10.97 -8.30
C HIS A 26 -26.19 -9.75 -9.25
N ARG A 27 -26.57 -9.98 -10.51
CA ARG A 27 -26.55 -8.94 -11.55
C ARG A 27 -27.43 -7.73 -11.22
N GLU A 28 -28.59 -7.98 -10.63
CA GLU A 28 -29.53 -6.93 -10.23
C GLU A 28 -28.94 -6.05 -9.11
N ALA A 29 -28.25 -6.66 -8.13
CA ALA A 29 -27.57 -5.91 -7.07
C ALA A 29 -26.41 -5.08 -7.64
N LEU A 30 -25.62 -5.64 -8.55
CA LEU A 30 -24.57 -4.88 -9.24
C LEU A 30 -25.16 -3.71 -10.02
N SER A 31 -26.27 -3.92 -10.74
CA SER A 31 -26.97 -2.85 -11.46
C SER A 31 -27.43 -1.74 -10.49
N ALA A 32 -27.97 -2.10 -9.33
CA ALA A 32 -28.40 -1.12 -8.32
C ALA A 32 -27.22 -0.33 -7.74
N LEU A 33 -26.08 -0.99 -7.48
CA LEU A 33 -24.84 -0.32 -7.03
C LEU A 33 -24.29 0.65 -8.08
N LEU A 34 -24.33 0.27 -9.35
CA LEU A 34 -23.95 1.17 -10.46
C LEU A 34 -24.89 2.38 -10.57
N GLN A 35 -26.18 2.19 -10.34
CA GLN A 35 -27.15 3.29 -10.28
C GLN A 35 -26.87 4.21 -9.07
N LEU A 36 -26.50 3.63 -7.92
CA LEU A 36 -26.07 4.41 -6.75
C LEU A 36 -24.84 5.27 -7.08
N ALA A 37 -23.84 4.70 -7.74
CA ALA A 37 -22.64 5.43 -8.17
C ALA A 37 -23.00 6.60 -9.10
N GLN A 38 -23.95 6.40 -10.02
CA GLN A 38 -24.42 7.44 -10.92
C GLN A 38 -25.21 8.54 -10.18
N GLN A 39 -26.07 8.16 -9.24
CA GLN A 39 -26.82 9.12 -8.41
C GLN A 39 -25.90 9.94 -7.49
N ALA A 40 -24.78 9.35 -7.05
CA ALA A 40 -23.72 10.02 -6.32
C ALA A 40 -22.79 10.86 -7.22
N GLU A 41 -23.10 10.99 -8.51
CA GLU A 41 -22.30 11.74 -9.49
C GLU A 41 -20.84 11.30 -9.57
N LEU A 42 -20.57 10.00 -9.35
CA LEU A 42 -19.21 9.47 -9.28
C LEU A 42 -18.36 9.78 -10.53
N PRO A 43 -18.85 9.66 -11.77
CA PRO A 43 -18.07 10.03 -12.96
C PRO A 43 -17.64 11.52 -12.95
N GLN A 44 -18.53 12.42 -12.52
CA GLN A 44 -18.25 13.85 -12.42
C GLN A 44 -17.21 14.12 -11.34
N ARG A 45 -17.27 13.43 -10.20
CA ARG A 45 -16.29 13.54 -9.12
C ARG A 45 -14.92 12.99 -9.51
N ILE A 46 -14.87 11.93 -10.30
CA ILE A 46 -13.61 11.42 -10.90
C ILE A 46 -13.02 12.48 -11.82
N ALA A 47 -13.82 13.07 -12.69
CA ALA A 47 -13.37 14.12 -13.59
C ALA A 47 -12.84 15.35 -12.82
N ALA A 48 -13.57 15.80 -11.79
CA ALA A 48 -13.16 16.91 -10.91
C ALA A 48 -11.84 16.64 -10.19
N LEU A 49 -11.67 15.41 -9.63
CA LEU A 49 -10.41 14.97 -9.01
C LEU A 49 -9.23 15.10 -9.98
N LEU A 50 -9.37 14.57 -11.19
CA LEU A 50 -8.30 14.53 -12.17
C LEU A 50 -8.05 15.90 -12.85
N ALA A 51 -9.07 16.77 -12.90
CA ALA A 51 -8.95 18.14 -13.35
C ALA A 51 -8.27 19.07 -12.32
N GLY A 52 -8.07 18.60 -11.08
CA GLY A 52 -7.47 19.40 -10.02
C GLY A 52 -8.41 20.41 -9.39
N GLU A 53 -9.71 20.13 -9.39
CA GLU A 53 -10.66 20.90 -8.62
C GLU A 53 -10.42 20.74 -7.12
N HIS A 54 -10.85 21.69 -6.31
CA HIS A 54 -10.66 21.69 -4.85
C HIS A 54 -11.64 20.71 -4.17
N ILE A 55 -11.49 19.42 -4.47
CA ILE A 55 -12.34 18.34 -3.91
C ILE A 55 -12.10 18.07 -2.42
N ASN A 56 -10.94 18.45 -1.89
CA ASN A 56 -10.68 18.48 -0.45
C ASN A 56 -11.26 19.77 0.14
N ASN A 57 -12.55 19.74 0.42
CA ASN A 57 -13.29 20.92 0.84
C ASN A 57 -12.96 21.41 2.25
N THR A 58 -12.40 20.57 3.13
CA THR A 58 -12.02 20.96 4.50
C THR A 58 -10.74 21.78 4.55
N GLU A 59 -9.85 21.62 3.59
CA GLU A 59 -8.60 22.36 3.45
C GLU A 59 -8.59 23.28 2.23
N ASP A 60 -9.67 23.28 1.45
CA ASP A 60 -9.82 24.04 0.19
C ASP A 60 -8.64 23.80 -0.78
N ARG A 61 -8.39 22.52 -1.09
CA ARG A 61 -7.24 22.10 -1.90
C ARG A 61 -7.61 21.05 -2.94
N PRO A 62 -6.91 21.01 -4.08
CA PRO A 62 -6.96 19.87 -4.99
C PRO A 62 -6.24 18.65 -4.37
N ALA A 63 -6.54 17.45 -4.87
CA ALA A 63 -5.85 16.21 -4.53
C ALA A 63 -5.24 15.62 -5.80
N LEU A 64 -3.98 15.95 -6.08
CA LEU A 64 -3.30 15.68 -7.35
C LEU A 64 -2.24 14.58 -7.28
N HIS A 65 -2.43 13.58 -6.41
CA HIS A 65 -1.48 12.48 -6.30
C HIS A 65 -1.30 11.70 -7.63
N SER A 66 -2.31 11.67 -8.52
CA SER A 66 -2.18 11.09 -9.86
C SER A 66 -1.18 11.84 -10.74
N LEU A 67 -1.06 13.18 -10.59
CA LEU A 67 -0.10 13.98 -11.34
C LEU A 67 1.36 13.60 -11.02
N LEU A 68 1.63 13.09 -9.82
CA LEU A 68 2.95 12.63 -9.40
C LEU A 68 3.51 11.51 -10.28
N ARG A 69 2.66 10.74 -10.94
CA ARG A 69 3.00 9.58 -11.76
C ARG A 69 2.58 9.71 -13.22
N ALA A 70 1.93 10.82 -13.57
CA ALA A 70 1.51 11.11 -14.95
C ALA A 70 2.71 11.33 -15.89
N SER A 71 2.55 10.91 -17.14
CA SER A 71 3.49 11.16 -18.23
C SER A 71 3.21 12.48 -18.97
N VAL A 72 2.01 13.05 -18.78
CA VAL A 72 1.56 14.29 -19.39
C VAL A 72 0.81 15.18 -18.40
N GLY A 73 0.82 16.48 -18.62
CA GLY A 73 0.26 17.46 -17.67
C GLY A 73 -1.27 17.53 -17.58
N ASN A 74 -2.01 16.97 -18.53
CA ASN A 74 -3.49 16.87 -18.53
C ASN A 74 -4.21 18.19 -18.15
N GLY A 75 -3.76 19.32 -18.68
CA GLY A 75 -4.29 20.66 -18.35
C GLY A 75 -3.66 21.34 -17.12
N LEU A 76 -2.80 20.65 -16.36
CA LEU A 76 -2.11 21.13 -15.16
C LEU A 76 -0.60 21.33 -15.44
N GLN A 77 -0.26 21.99 -16.55
CA GLN A 77 1.08 22.00 -17.09
C GLN A 77 2.14 22.58 -16.13
N ASP A 78 1.81 23.63 -15.38
CA ASP A 78 2.78 24.26 -14.46
C ASP A 78 3.14 23.29 -13.30
N LYS A 79 2.12 22.68 -12.68
CA LYS A 79 2.34 21.67 -11.63
C LYS A 79 3.05 20.43 -12.15
N PHE A 80 2.73 20.01 -13.37
CA PHE A 80 3.43 18.90 -14.03
C PHE A 80 4.91 19.18 -14.23
N GLN A 81 5.28 20.41 -14.61
CA GLN A 81 6.68 20.81 -14.75
C GLN A 81 7.41 20.80 -13.40
N GLU A 82 6.76 21.23 -12.30
CA GLU A 82 7.31 21.13 -10.95
C GLU A 82 7.59 19.66 -10.58
N VAL A 83 6.64 18.76 -10.86
CA VAL A 83 6.80 17.33 -10.63
C VAL A 83 7.93 16.75 -11.48
N ALA A 84 8.00 17.11 -12.75
CA ALA A 84 9.06 16.65 -13.65
C ALA A 84 10.45 17.11 -13.18
N ALA A 85 10.57 18.35 -12.71
CA ALA A 85 11.80 18.87 -12.13
C ALA A 85 12.20 18.12 -10.84
N ALA A 86 11.23 17.82 -9.96
CA ALA A 86 11.48 17.04 -8.76
C ALA A 86 11.92 15.60 -9.09
N ARG A 87 11.25 14.94 -10.05
CA ARG A 87 11.66 13.61 -10.55
C ARG A 87 13.09 13.62 -11.12
N ALA A 88 13.46 14.64 -11.88
CA ALA A 88 14.82 14.75 -12.41
C ALA A 88 15.87 14.88 -11.30
N ARG A 89 15.56 15.65 -10.24
CA ARG A 89 16.43 15.76 -9.04
C ARG A 89 16.50 14.43 -8.28
N MET A 90 15.38 13.73 -8.07
CA MET A 90 15.35 12.40 -7.46
C MET A 90 16.23 11.42 -8.25
N LYS A 91 16.04 11.38 -9.57
CA LYS A 91 16.85 10.53 -10.47
C LYS A 91 18.34 10.83 -10.33
N SER A 92 18.71 12.09 -10.41
CA SER A 92 20.12 12.51 -10.27
C SER A 92 20.70 12.11 -8.92
N CYS A 93 19.93 12.25 -7.84
CA CYS A 93 20.34 11.86 -6.49
C CYS A 93 20.53 10.34 -6.39
N ALA A 94 19.54 9.54 -6.81
CA ALA A 94 19.61 8.09 -6.80
C ALA A 94 20.76 7.56 -7.67
N ASP A 95 20.94 8.10 -8.87
CA ASP A 95 22.01 7.69 -9.78
C ASP A 95 23.41 7.98 -9.21
N ARG A 96 23.60 9.15 -8.58
CA ARG A 96 24.89 9.54 -7.93
C ARG A 96 25.22 8.63 -6.75
N LEU A 97 24.22 8.30 -5.93
CA LEU A 97 24.38 7.38 -4.80
C LEU A 97 24.74 5.98 -5.30
N ASN A 98 23.97 5.45 -6.25
CA ASN A 98 24.19 4.10 -6.79
C ASN A 98 25.51 3.95 -7.57
N ARG A 99 26.10 5.04 -8.09
CA ARG A 99 27.45 5.04 -8.69
C ARG A 99 28.56 5.29 -7.65
N GLY A 100 28.22 5.47 -6.38
CA GLY A 100 29.19 5.81 -5.33
C GLY A 100 29.85 7.19 -5.54
N GLU A 101 29.22 8.11 -6.26
CA GLU A 101 29.69 9.47 -6.50
C GLU A 101 29.39 10.39 -5.29
N HIS A 102 28.31 10.10 -4.55
CA HIS A 102 28.01 10.78 -3.30
C HIS A 102 28.86 10.19 -2.18
N LYS A 103 29.66 11.04 -1.52
CA LYS A 103 30.63 10.62 -0.50
C LYS A 103 30.30 11.19 0.87
N GLY A 104 30.45 10.34 1.88
CA GLY A 104 30.39 10.76 3.27
C GLY A 104 31.57 11.63 3.71
N TYR A 105 31.59 12.04 4.97
CA TYR A 105 32.58 12.99 5.52
C TYR A 105 34.04 12.47 5.47
N THR A 106 34.22 11.16 5.49
CA THR A 106 35.57 10.53 5.33
C THR A 106 35.98 10.33 3.87
N GLY A 107 35.06 10.54 2.92
CA GLY A 107 35.25 10.19 1.51
C GLY A 107 34.77 8.78 1.15
N ALA A 108 34.22 8.01 2.08
CA ALA A 108 33.58 6.73 1.84
C ALA A 108 32.33 6.87 0.95
N ALA A 109 32.02 5.88 0.14
CA ALA A 109 30.74 5.82 -0.56
C ALA A 109 29.62 5.50 0.44
N ILE A 110 28.41 5.98 0.16
CA ILE A 110 27.22 5.63 0.95
C ILE A 110 26.83 4.19 0.61
N THR A 111 26.63 3.38 1.64
CA THR A 111 26.13 1.99 1.56
C THR A 111 24.76 1.81 2.20
N ASP A 112 24.42 2.71 3.11
CA ASP A 112 23.19 2.63 3.88
C ASP A 112 22.41 3.95 3.84
N VAL A 113 21.11 3.86 3.66
CA VAL A 113 20.18 5.00 3.69
C VAL A 113 19.14 4.74 4.78
N VAL A 114 18.99 5.67 5.70
CA VAL A 114 17.98 5.61 6.76
C VAL A 114 16.90 6.65 6.47
N ASN A 115 15.70 6.19 6.13
CA ASN A 115 14.53 7.05 5.93
C ASN A 115 13.86 7.30 7.29
N ILE A 116 13.88 8.54 7.76
CA ILE A 116 13.23 8.98 9.00
C ILE A 116 11.93 9.70 8.64
N GLY A 117 10.80 9.08 8.93
CA GLY A 117 9.48 9.62 8.62
C GLY A 117 8.38 8.76 9.24
N ILE A 118 7.18 9.29 9.42
CA ILE A 118 6.06 8.59 10.04
C ILE A 118 4.81 8.62 9.15
N GLY A 119 3.92 7.65 9.31
CA GLY A 119 2.69 7.55 8.53
C GLY A 119 2.96 7.43 7.03
N GLY A 120 2.47 8.35 6.21
CA GLY A 120 2.68 8.34 4.75
C GLY A 120 4.13 8.50 4.32
N SER A 121 4.98 9.03 5.18
CA SER A 121 6.43 9.16 4.92
C SER A 121 7.23 7.90 5.29
N ASP A 122 6.58 6.87 5.85
CA ASP A 122 7.15 5.56 6.19
C ASP A 122 6.47 4.41 5.45
N LEU A 123 5.15 4.24 5.63
CA LEU A 123 4.41 3.04 5.21
C LEU A 123 4.54 2.76 3.71
N GLY A 124 4.36 3.80 2.87
CA GLY A 124 4.50 3.67 1.42
C GLY A 124 5.94 3.33 0.99
N PRO A 125 6.93 4.15 1.35
CA PRO A 125 8.34 3.87 1.04
C PRO A 125 8.83 2.50 1.54
N ARG A 126 8.50 2.12 2.77
CA ARG A 126 8.86 0.81 3.35
C ARG A 126 8.24 -0.34 2.55
N LEU A 127 6.93 -0.27 2.25
CA LEU A 127 6.26 -1.26 1.41
C LEU A 127 6.94 -1.40 0.05
N VAL A 128 7.13 -0.28 -0.66
CA VAL A 128 7.64 -0.32 -2.05
C VAL A 128 9.09 -0.81 -2.09
N THR A 129 9.93 -0.43 -1.12
CA THR A 129 11.30 -0.97 -1.02
C THR A 129 11.30 -2.48 -0.78
N GLU A 130 10.45 -2.99 0.12
CA GLU A 130 10.33 -4.43 0.35
C GLU A 130 9.75 -5.15 -0.88
N ALA A 131 8.75 -4.56 -1.55
CA ALA A 131 8.14 -5.12 -2.76
C ALA A 131 9.12 -5.20 -3.93
N LEU A 132 10.01 -4.23 -4.06
CA LEU A 132 11.03 -4.17 -5.11
C LEU A 132 12.36 -4.81 -4.71
N LYS A 133 12.43 -5.51 -3.58
CA LYS A 133 13.65 -6.18 -3.10
C LYS A 133 14.32 -7.10 -4.14
N PRO A 134 13.61 -7.81 -5.04
CA PRO A 134 14.25 -8.57 -6.11
C PRO A 134 15.13 -7.76 -7.07
N PHE A 135 14.94 -6.43 -7.10
CA PHE A 135 15.67 -5.48 -7.93
C PHE A 135 16.63 -4.59 -7.14
N GLN A 136 16.81 -4.87 -5.84
CA GLN A 136 17.66 -4.06 -4.96
C GLN A 136 19.13 -4.08 -5.45
N GLY A 137 19.72 -2.86 -5.51
CA GLY A 137 21.15 -2.66 -5.75
C GLY A 137 22.01 -2.84 -4.49
N ASP A 138 23.18 -2.22 -4.47
CA ASP A 138 24.16 -2.36 -3.41
C ASP A 138 23.85 -1.51 -2.16
N ILE A 139 22.94 -0.53 -2.26
CA ILE A 139 22.56 0.34 -1.13
C ILE A 139 21.40 -0.29 -0.36
N SER A 140 21.59 -0.46 0.93
CA SER A 140 20.53 -0.90 1.85
C SER A 140 19.72 0.29 2.36
N CYS A 141 18.38 0.15 2.36
CA CYS A 141 17.48 1.16 2.89
C CYS A 141 16.80 0.66 4.16
N HIS A 142 16.87 1.48 5.20
CA HIS A 142 16.32 1.27 6.53
C HIS A 142 15.26 2.33 6.82
N TYR A 143 14.34 2.05 7.75
CA TYR A 143 13.19 2.90 8.03
C TYR A 143 13.02 3.09 9.52
N VAL A 144 12.94 4.35 9.96
CA VAL A 144 12.70 4.74 11.35
C VAL A 144 11.47 5.65 11.41
N ALA A 145 10.46 5.22 12.15
CA ALA A 145 9.17 5.91 12.23
C ALA A 145 8.73 6.19 13.67
N ASN A 146 9.03 5.28 14.61
CA ASN A 146 8.59 5.39 15.98
C ASN A 146 9.50 6.33 16.79
N VAL A 147 8.92 7.09 17.71
CA VAL A 147 9.67 7.90 18.68
C VAL A 147 10.33 7.06 19.79
N ASP A 148 9.94 5.78 19.91
CA ASP A 148 10.64 4.84 20.78
C ASP A 148 12.12 4.77 20.35
N PRO A 149 13.05 5.09 21.28
CA PRO A 149 14.48 5.12 20.95
C PRO A 149 15.01 3.78 20.44
N ALA A 150 14.36 2.66 20.72
CA ALA A 150 14.75 1.34 20.22
C ALA A 150 14.69 1.28 18.69
N ASP A 151 13.70 1.92 18.04
CA ASP A 151 13.54 1.90 16.58
C ASP A 151 14.77 2.50 15.87
N LEU A 152 15.27 3.64 16.34
CA LEU A 152 16.48 4.25 15.80
C LEU A 152 17.74 3.49 16.26
N GLN A 153 17.85 3.15 17.55
CA GLN A 153 19.03 2.51 18.11
C GLN A 153 19.32 1.17 17.44
N ASP A 154 18.31 0.31 17.31
CA ASP A 154 18.45 -1.01 16.68
C ASP A 154 18.81 -0.87 15.19
N THR A 155 18.23 0.13 14.51
CA THR A 155 18.60 0.43 13.13
C THR A 155 20.06 0.83 12.97
N LEU A 156 20.60 1.62 13.90
CA LEU A 156 21.99 2.14 13.83
C LEU A 156 23.06 1.16 14.31
N LEU A 157 22.69 0.05 14.97
CA LEU A 157 23.64 -0.88 15.60
C LEU A 157 24.70 -1.41 14.63
N ASP A 158 24.28 -1.75 13.42
CA ASP A 158 25.14 -2.37 12.41
C ASP A 158 25.59 -1.38 11.31
N LEU A 159 25.29 -0.08 11.46
CA LEU A 159 25.60 0.94 10.47
C LEU A 159 26.90 1.68 10.79
N ALA A 160 27.65 2.02 9.75
CA ALA A 160 28.86 2.83 9.84
C ALA A 160 28.52 4.31 9.54
N PRO A 161 28.79 5.26 10.47
CA PRO A 161 28.44 6.66 10.27
C PRO A 161 28.98 7.27 8.97
N GLU A 162 30.22 6.92 8.60
CA GLU A 162 30.89 7.45 7.41
C GLU A 162 30.25 7.03 6.07
N SER A 163 29.45 5.98 6.07
CA SER A 163 28.76 5.46 4.88
C SER A 163 27.23 5.48 4.99
N THR A 164 26.66 6.13 6.02
CA THR A 164 25.23 6.24 6.25
C THR A 164 24.70 7.61 5.80
N LEU A 165 23.59 7.61 5.05
CA LEU A 165 22.84 8.81 4.65
C LEU A 165 21.44 8.76 5.28
N PHE A 166 20.98 9.89 5.80
CA PHE A 166 19.63 10.04 6.37
C PHE A 166 18.74 10.83 5.42
N ILE A 167 17.50 10.37 5.20
CA ILE A 167 16.45 11.10 4.49
C ILE A 167 15.38 11.49 5.50
N VAL A 168 15.30 12.79 5.84
CA VAL A 168 14.29 13.32 6.76
C VAL A 168 13.04 13.69 6.00
N CYS A 169 12.01 12.85 6.12
CA CYS A 169 10.72 13.01 5.44
C CYS A 169 9.69 13.65 6.36
N SER A 170 9.53 14.97 6.30
CA SER A 170 8.50 15.69 7.05
C SER A 170 8.06 16.93 6.30
N LYS A 171 6.77 17.00 5.93
CA LYS A 171 6.20 18.13 5.18
C LYS A 171 6.47 19.48 5.88
N SER A 172 6.21 19.57 7.18
CA SER A 172 6.43 20.77 7.97
C SER A 172 7.84 20.90 8.55
N PHE A 173 8.61 19.83 8.52
CA PHE A 173 9.87 19.67 9.28
C PHE A 173 9.72 19.91 10.79
N ARG A 174 8.50 19.64 11.33
CA ARG A 174 8.12 19.90 12.75
C ARG A 174 7.39 18.70 13.37
N THR A 175 7.20 17.60 12.63
CA THR A 175 6.60 16.37 13.19
C THR A 175 7.49 15.87 14.30
N GLU A 176 6.94 15.75 15.50
CA GLU A 176 7.71 15.49 16.73
C GLU A 176 8.57 14.25 16.64
N GLU A 177 8.00 13.11 16.22
CA GLU A 177 8.68 11.83 16.07
C GLU A 177 9.84 11.93 15.07
N THR A 178 9.58 12.52 13.90
CA THR A 178 10.58 12.67 12.84
C THR A 178 11.71 13.59 13.28
N LEU A 179 11.40 14.71 13.92
CA LEU A 179 12.42 15.66 14.39
C LEU A 179 13.27 15.07 15.52
N THR A 180 12.64 14.39 16.48
CA THR A 180 13.33 13.74 17.60
C THR A 180 14.32 12.69 17.10
N ASN A 181 13.88 11.80 16.20
CA ASN A 181 14.75 10.79 15.61
C ASN A 181 15.87 11.40 14.75
N SER A 182 15.58 12.47 14.01
CA SER A 182 16.58 13.17 13.21
C SER A 182 17.66 13.86 14.04
N LEU A 183 17.28 14.46 15.17
CA LEU A 183 18.23 15.07 16.13
C LEU A 183 19.11 14.01 16.81
N ALA A 184 18.54 12.85 17.12
CA ALA A 184 19.28 11.71 17.66
C ALA A 184 20.28 11.15 16.62
N ALA A 185 19.86 10.98 15.36
CA ALA A 185 20.73 10.58 14.26
C ALA A 185 21.85 11.60 14.01
N ARG A 186 21.53 12.91 14.08
CA ARG A 186 22.51 13.99 13.99
C ARG A 186 23.56 13.88 15.13
N THR A 187 23.12 13.62 16.35
CA THR A 187 24.00 13.43 17.50
C THR A 187 24.90 12.21 17.32
N TRP A 188 24.36 11.11 16.78
CA TRP A 188 25.13 9.90 16.47
C TRP A 188 26.26 10.20 15.46
N MET A 189 25.98 10.96 14.39
CA MET A 189 27.01 11.40 13.43
C MET A 189 28.10 12.26 14.08
N LEU A 190 27.71 13.26 14.89
CA LEU A 190 28.69 14.14 15.58
C LEU A 190 29.57 13.38 16.56
N ASN A 191 29.00 12.41 17.28
CA ASN A 191 29.76 11.56 18.22
C ASN A 191 30.75 10.64 17.48
N ALA A 192 30.50 10.32 16.21
CA ALA A 192 31.41 9.55 15.38
C ALA A 192 32.53 10.41 14.74
N GLY A 193 32.54 11.70 14.97
CA GLY A 193 33.60 12.63 14.53
C GLY A 193 33.24 13.45 13.27
N ALA A 194 32.02 13.37 12.76
CA ALA A 194 31.55 14.31 11.75
C ALA A 194 31.45 15.72 12.34
N THR A 195 31.76 16.75 11.57
CA THR A 195 31.56 18.16 11.95
C THR A 195 30.16 18.63 11.57
N ALA A 196 29.74 19.79 12.10
CA ALA A 196 28.46 20.40 11.72
C ALA A 196 28.34 20.67 10.22
N THR A 197 29.45 20.98 9.56
CA THR A 197 29.49 21.22 8.08
C THR A 197 29.48 19.92 7.29
N ASP A 198 29.84 18.79 7.89
CA ASP A 198 29.76 17.48 7.22
C ASP A 198 28.35 16.92 7.19
N LEU A 199 27.45 17.41 8.04
CA LEU A 199 26.07 16.92 8.09
C LEU A 199 25.36 17.06 6.74
N ASP A 200 25.66 18.08 5.98
CA ASP A 200 25.11 18.29 4.64
C ASP A 200 25.45 17.17 3.63
N LYS A 201 26.51 16.39 3.92
CA LYS A 201 26.85 15.19 3.13
C LYS A 201 26.05 13.95 3.52
N HIS A 202 25.42 13.98 4.69
CA HIS A 202 24.77 12.83 5.32
C HIS A 202 23.28 13.02 5.56
N PHE A 203 22.71 14.18 5.23
CA PHE A 203 21.29 14.45 5.41
C PHE A 203 20.67 15.03 4.16
N LEU A 204 19.55 14.45 3.73
CA LEU A 204 18.64 14.99 2.74
C LEU A 204 17.31 15.31 3.44
N ALA A 205 16.62 16.34 3.01
CA ALA A 205 15.30 16.68 3.52
C ALA A 205 14.24 16.56 2.41
N ILE A 206 13.08 16.02 2.75
CA ILE A 206 11.88 16.04 1.89
C ILE A 206 10.84 16.84 2.65
N THR A 207 10.70 18.12 2.26
CA THR A 207 9.94 19.10 3.05
C THR A 207 9.44 20.27 2.21
N THR A 208 8.45 21.00 2.76
CA THR A 208 8.07 22.35 2.29
C THR A 208 8.79 23.46 3.07
N ASN A 209 9.38 23.13 4.24
CA ASN A 209 9.97 24.09 5.17
C ASN A 209 11.49 24.13 5.04
N LEU A 210 11.96 24.90 4.06
CA LEU A 210 13.40 25.03 3.77
C LEU A 210 14.17 25.77 4.90
N GLU A 211 13.52 26.69 5.61
CA GLU A 211 14.13 27.41 6.73
C GLU A 211 14.47 26.44 7.88
N ALA A 212 13.51 25.61 8.30
CA ALA A 212 13.75 24.64 9.36
C ALA A 212 14.78 23.55 8.95
N ALA A 213 14.82 23.17 7.67
CA ALA A 213 15.86 22.28 7.15
C ALA A 213 17.25 22.92 7.20
N ALA A 214 17.36 24.22 6.85
CA ALA A 214 18.61 24.97 6.93
C ALA A 214 19.10 25.13 8.40
N ASP A 215 18.18 25.42 9.32
CA ASP A 215 18.49 25.51 10.77
C ASP A 215 18.98 24.14 11.33
N PHE A 216 18.49 23.04 10.77
CA PHE A 216 18.98 21.70 11.11
C PHE A 216 20.42 21.44 10.59
N GLY A 217 20.82 22.12 9.51
CA GLY A 217 22.13 21.98 8.85
C GLY A 217 22.08 21.34 7.46
N ILE A 218 20.90 21.30 6.82
CA ILE A 218 20.69 20.74 5.47
C ILE A 218 20.59 21.89 4.47
N SER A 219 21.45 21.90 3.46
CA SER A 219 21.45 22.93 2.43
C SER A 219 20.20 22.82 1.52
N PRO A 220 19.77 23.92 0.87
CA PRO A 220 18.65 23.90 -0.07
C PRO A 220 18.84 22.92 -1.25
N ASP A 221 20.08 22.65 -1.64
CA ASP A 221 20.40 21.70 -2.70
C ASP A 221 20.09 20.25 -2.29
N ASN A 222 20.15 19.96 -0.99
CA ASN A 222 19.81 18.68 -0.40
C ASN A 222 18.34 18.59 0.06
N CYS A 223 17.52 19.59 -0.24
CA CYS A 223 16.08 19.60 0.01
C CYS A 223 15.29 19.24 -1.24
N LEU A 224 14.42 18.24 -1.19
CA LEU A 224 13.47 17.93 -2.27
C LEU A 224 12.05 18.39 -1.86
N PRO A 225 11.23 18.80 -2.84
CA PRO A 225 9.93 19.40 -2.56
C PRO A 225 8.87 18.36 -2.13
N MET A 226 7.96 18.82 -1.30
CA MET A 226 6.62 18.29 -1.12
C MET A 226 5.59 19.34 -1.53
N TRP A 227 4.33 18.95 -1.71
CA TRP A 227 3.27 19.87 -2.12
C TRP A 227 2.04 19.74 -1.23
N ASP A 228 1.33 20.84 -1.05
CA ASP A 228 0.11 20.87 -0.24
C ASP A 228 -1.05 20.09 -0.87
N TRP A 229 -1.05 19.96 -2.18
CA TRP A 229 -2.02 19.19 -2.95
C TRP A 229 -1.73 17.66 -2.99
N VAL A 230 -0.74 17.18 -2.19
CA VAL A 230 -0.47 15.76 -1.99
C VAL A 230 -0.67 15.42 -0.52
N GLY A 231 -1.62 14.53 -0.24
CA GLY A 231 -1.78 13.94 1.09
C GLY A 231 -0.65 12.96 1.43
N GLY A 232 -0.25 12.88 2.71
CA GLY A 232 0.88 12.04 3.16
C GLY A 232 0.77 10.59 2.72
N ARG A 233 -0.38 9.95 2.92
CA ARG A 233 -0.62 8.54 2.54
C ARG A 233 -0.66 8.27 1.03
N TYR A 234 -0.70 9.33 0.21
CA TYR A 234 -0.64 9.27 -1.26
C TYR A 234 0.71 9.73 -1.82
N SER A 235 1.75 9.89 -0.98
CA SER A 235 2.96 10.61 -1.36
C SER A 235 4.12 9.73 -1.86
N VAL A 236 4.03 8.41 -1.80
CA VAL A 236 5.13 7.51 -2.20
C VAL A 236 5.60 7.71 -3.64
N TRP A 237 4.74 8.21 -4.52
CA TRP A 237 5.08 8.55 -5.92
C TRP A 237 5.80 9.90 -6.08
N SER A 238 5.96 10.66 -4.99
CA SER A 238 6.71 11.93 -4.94
C SER A 238 8.16 11.70 -4.49
N ALA A 239 8.85 12.79 -4.10
CA ALA A 239 10.16 12.73 -3.48
C ALA A 239 10.21 11.84 -2.22
N VAL A 240 9.08 11.63 -1.55
CA VAL A 240 8.95 10.68 -0.42
C VAL A 240 9.39 9.26 -0.80
N GLY A 241 9.24 8.85 -2.07
CA GLY A 241 9.74 7.59 -2.60
C GLY A 241 11.23 7.57 -2.99
N LEU A 242 12.02 8.58 -2.60
CA LEU A 242 13.45 8.62 -2.95
C LEU A 242 14.21 7.40 -2.44
N SER A 243 13.94 6.92 -1.24
CA SER A 243 14.54 5.70 -0.69
C SER A 243 14.26 4.46 -1.57
N CYS A 244 13.04 4.37 -2.12
CA CYS A 244 12.68 3.31 -3.07
C CYS A 244 13.50 3.40 -4.37
N ALA A 245 13.63 4.64 -4.91
CA ALA A 245 14.40 4.90 -6.12
C ALA A 245 15.90 4.64 -5.94
N ILE A 246 16.43 4.85 -4.74
CA ILE A 246 17.82 4.51 -4.39
C ILE A 246 17.97 2.99 -4.28
N ALA A 247 17.08 2.32 -3.53
CA ALA A 247 17.17 0.89 -3.28
C ALA A 247 17.04 0.05 -4.56
N ALA A 248 16.00 0.28 -5.36
CA ALA A 248 15.70 -0.50 -6.56
C ALA A 248 16.33 0.06 -7.86
N GLY A 249 16.90 1.26 -7.79
CA GLY A 249 17.35 2.01 -8.95
C GLY A 249 16.21 2.74 -9.67
N TRP A 250 16.55 3.86 -10.31
CA TRP A 250 15.57 4.75 -10.95
C TRP A 250 14.67 4.04 -11.98
N ASN A 251 15.22 3.15 -12.80
CA ASN A 251 14.45 2.49 -13.84
C ASN A 251 13.28 1.66 -13.28
N HIS A 252 13.47 0.97 -12.16
CA HIS A 252 12.40 0.20 -11.50
C HIS A 252 11.40 1.12 -10.80
N PHE A 253 11.86 2.21 -10.22
CA PHE A 253 10.97 3.21 -9.65
C PHE A 253 10.11 3.89 -10.74
N GLU A 254 10.66 4.18 -11.90
CA GLU A 254 9.91 4.72 -13.05
C GLU A 254 8.87 3.71 -13.58
N GLN A 255 9.18 2.42 -13.62
CA GLN A 255 8.20 1.37 -13.95
C GLN A 255 7.08 1.28 -12.90
N PHE A 256 7.41 1.45 -11.61
CA PHE A 256 6.41 1.54 -10.55
C PHE A 256 5.47 2.73 -10.76
N LEU A 257 5.99 3.91 -11.12
CA LEU A 257 5.18 5.07 -11.49
C LEU A 257 4.28 4.78 -12.71
N ALA A 258 4.83 4.15 -13.74
CA ALA A 258 4.09 3.81 -14.96
C ALA A 258 2.95 2.81 -14.72
N GLY A 259 3.15 1.83 -13.83
CA GLY A 259 2.09 0.91 -13.41
C GLY A 259 0.92 1.62 -12.73
N ALA A 260 1.22 2.58 -11.86
CA ALA A 260 0.20 3.40 -11.20
C ALA A 260 -0.51 4.36 -12.19
N GLU A 261 0.22 4.96 -13.15
CA GLU A 261 -0.38 5.75 -14.22
C GLU A 261 -1.34 4.92 -15.08
N ALA A 262 -0.97 3.68 -15.41
CA ALA A 262 -1.85 2.79 -16.18
C ALA A 262 -3.20 2.57 -15.49
N MET A 263 -3.22 2.44 -14.15
CA MET A 263 -4.45 2.33 -13.40
C MET A 263 -5.20 3.66 -13.30
N ASP A 264 -4.51 4.82 -13.22
CA ASP A 264 -5.16 6.13 -13.27
C ASP A 264 -5.86 6.38 -14.62
N LEU A 265 -5.24 5.96 -15.72
CA LEU A 265 -5.84 6.04 -17.05
C LEU A 265 -7.07 5.14 -17.17
N HIS A 266 -6.98 3.91 -16.65
CA HIS A 266 -8.13 3.00 -16.58
C HIS A 266 -9.26 3.60 -15.73
N PHE A 267 -8.95 4.17 -14.56
CA PHE A 267 -9.93 4.82 -13.68
C PHE A 267 -10.61 6.01 -14.34
N ARG A 268 -9.88 6.80 -15.14
CA ARG A 268 -10.40 7.95 -15.87
C ARG A 268 -11.31 7.57 -17.03
N ASP A 269 -10.88 6.56 -17.82
CA ASP A 269 -11.42 6.34 -19.16
C ASP A 269 -12.47 5.21 -19.23
N SER A 270 -12.57 4.39 -18.17
CA SER A 270 -13.47 3.24 -18.18
C SER A 270 -14.86 3.58 -17.66
N GLU A 271 -15.88 3.01 -18.28
CA GLU A 271 -17.25 3.07 -17.77
C GLU A 271 -17.33 2.41 -16.38
N PRO A 272 -18.19 2.89 -15.45
CA PRO A 272 -18.26 2.38 -14.09
C PRO A 272 -18.38 0.86 -13.97
N ALA A 273 -19.12 0.21 -14.88
CA ALA A 273 -19.30 -1.24 -14.88
C ALA A 273 -18.05 -2.04 -15.30
N ALA A 274 -17.08 -1.39 -15.93
CA ALA A 274 -15.81 -1.95 -16.38
C ALA A 274 -14.60 -1.29 -15.67
N ASN A 275 -14.84 -0.51 -14.64
CA ASN A 275 -13.82 0.26 -13.90
C ASN A 275 -13.45 -0.48 -12.63
N MET A 276 -12.24 -1.06 -12.58
CA MET A 276 -11.80 -1.90 -11.47
C MET A 276 -11.82 -1.17 -10.11
N PRO A 277 -11.25 0.04 -9.94
CA PRO A 277 -11.36 0.80 -8.70
C PRO A 277 -12.81 1.09 -8.28
N VAL A 278 -13.68 1.42 -9.23
CA VAL A 278 -15.10 1.68 -8.95
C VAL A 278 -15.81 0.41 -8.47
N LEU A 279 -15.59 -0.73 -9.14
CA LEU A 279 -16.19 -2.01 -8.74
C LEU A 279 -15.74 -2.44 -7.33
N LEU A 280 -14.45 -2.31 -7.01
CA LEU A 280 -13.93 -2.63 -5.67
C LEU A 280 -14.56 -1.72 -4.60
N SER A 281 -14.68 -0.42 -4.87
CA SER A 281 -15.33 0.52 -3.96
C SER A 281 -16.82 0.22 -3.76
N LEU A 282 -17.53 -0.17 -4.83
CA LEU A 282 -18.94 -0.57 -4.74
C LEU A 282 -19.12 -1.87 -3.95
N LEU A 283 -18.17 -2.81 -4.03
CA LEU A 283 -18.17 -4.01 -3.18
C LEU A 283 -17.95 -3.65 -1.71
N GLU A 284 -17.07 -2.69 -1.41
CA GLU A 284 -16.88 -2.20 -0.03
C GLU A 284 -18.16 -1.60 0.54
N VAL A 285 -18.85 -0.75 -0.24
CA VAL A 285 -20.16 -0.19 0.13
C VAL A 285 -21.21 -1.31 0.30
N TRP A 286 -21.23 -2.30 -0.59
CA TRP A 286 -22.14 -3.43 -0.55
C TRP A 286 -22.01 -4.21 0.76
N TYR A 287 -20.79 -4.59 1.13
CA TYR A 287 -20.57 -5.36 2.35
C TYR A 287 -20.71 -4.52 3.61
N GLY A 288 -20.20 -3.32 3.63
CA GLY A 288 -20.26 -2.43 4.79
C GLY A 288 -21.69 -2.04 5.17
N ASN A 289 -22.47 -1.64 4.19
CA ASN A 289 -23.77 -1.02 4.43
C ASN A 289 -24.97 -1.97 4.28
N PHE A 290 -24.88 -3.02 3.48
CA PHE A 290 -25.99 -3.95 3.25
C PHE A 290 -25.80 -5.31 3.94
N PHE A 291 -24.58 -5.70 4.25
CA PHE A 291 -24.28 -6.93 5.00
C PHE A 291 -23.78 -6.66 6.41
N GLY A 292 -23.49 -5.42 6.77
CA GLY A 292 -22.95 -5.06 8.08
C GLY A 292 -21.54 -5.62 8.34
N ALA A 293 -20.76 -5.87 7.26
CA ALA A 293 -19.39 -6.32 7.38
C ALA A 293 -18.48 -5.12 7.69
N GLY A 294 -18.24 -4.87 8.97
CA GLY A 294 -17.38 -3.77 9.42
C GLY A 294 -15.88 -4.01 9.25
N ASN A 295 -15.49 -5.01 8.46
CA ASN A 295 -14.08 -5.36 8.24
C ASN A 295 -13.84 -5.87 6.81
N HIS A 296 -12.59 -5.78 6.37
CA HIS A 296 -12.11 -6.27 5.07
C HIS A 296 -10.70 -6.84 5.25
N VAL A 297 -10.44 -8.05 4.78
CA VAL A 297 -9.14 -8.70 4.91
C VAL A 297 -8.40 -8.73 3.57
N VAL A 298 -7.13 -8.30 3.57
CA VAL A 298 -6.25 -8.32 2.40
C VAL A 298 -5.15 -9.35 2.61
N LEU A 299 -5.04 -10.29 1.68
CA LEU A 299 -4.21 -11.49 1.75
C LEU A 299 -3.26 -11.55 0.55
N PRO A 300 -2.12 -10.82 0.57
CA PRO A 300 -1.13 -10.95 -0.47
C PRO A 300 -0.41 -12.30 -0.37
N TYR A 301 -0.53 -13.13 -1.40
CA TYR A 301 0.22 -14.38 -1.57
C TYR A 301 1.56 -14.10 -2.23
N ASP A 302 2.26 -13.12 -1.69
CA ASP A 302 3.61 -12.72 -2.02
C ASP A 302 4.28 -12.16 -0.76
N ASN A 303 5.42 -12.71 -0.38
CA ASN A 303 6.15 -12.25 0.80
C ASN A 303 6.66 -10.81 0.64
N SER A 304 6.96 -10.38 -0.57
CA SER A 304 7.41 -9.00 -0.85
C SER A 304 6.30 -7.96 -0.63
N LEU A 305 5.03 -8.40 -0.61
CA LEU A 305 3.87 -7.57 -0.33
C LEU A 305 3.35 -7.70 1.11
N GLN A 306 4.13 -8.26 2.03
CA GLN A 306 3.70 -8.47 3.41
C GLN A 306 3.28 -7.18 4.13
N ARG A 307 3.83 -6.02 3.74
CA ARG A 307 3.48 -4.70 4.27
C ARG A 307 2.28 -4.03 3.59
N LEU A 308 1.72 -4.65 2.56
CA LEU A 308 0.59 -4.07 1.83
C LEU A 308 -0.63 -3.82 2.74
N PRO A 309 -1.03 -4.73 3.63
CA PRO A 309 -2.12 -4.44 4.56
C PRO A 309 -1.86 -3.20 5.43
N ASP A 310 -0.65 -3.02 5.97
CA ASP A 310 -0.29 -1.87 6.81
C ASP A 310 -0.42 -0.55 6.03
N PHE A 311 0.05 -0.51 4.79
CA PHE A 311 -0.10 0.66 3.91
C PHE A 311 -1.57 0.95 3.59
N LEU A 312 -2.34 -0.08 3.25
CA LEU A 312 -3.76 0.06 2.93
C LEU A 312 -4.60 0.45 4.15
N GLN A 313 -4.18 0.10 5.38
CA GLN A 313 -4.83 0.56 6.60
C GLN A 313 -4.89 2.08 6.65
N GLN A 314 -3.75 2.76 6.47
CA GLN A 314 -3.74 4.22 6.44
C GLN A 314 -4.53 4.75 5.23
N LEU A 315 -4.31 4.17 4.05
CA LEU A 315 -4.98 4.60 2.83
C LEU A 315 -6.52 4.55 2.97
N THR A 316 -7.06 3.47 3.53
CA THR A 316 -8.50 3.23 3.65
C THR A 316 -9.07 3.88 4.91
N MET A 317 -8.53 3.56 6.10
CA MET A 317 -9.16 3.95 7.36
C MET A 317 -9.00 5.44 7.67
N GLU A 318 -7.87 6.05 7.35
CA GLU A 318 -7.69 7.49 7.51
C GLU A 318 -8.49 8.29 6.47
N SER A 319 -8.58 7.78 5.22
CA SER A 319 -9.38 8.45 4.17
C SER A 319 -10.87 8.34 4.43
N ASN A 320 -11.36 7.13 4.72
CA ASN A 320 -12.78 6.81 4.79
C ASN A 320 -13.35 6.82 6.21
N GLY A 321 -12.53 6.80 7.26
CA GLY A 321 -12.96 6.82 8.65
C GLY A 321 -13.57 8.18 9.05
N LYS A 322 -14.75 8.49 8.51
CA LYS A 322 -15.48 9.75 8.70
C LYS A 322 -16.86 9.48 9.28
N ARG A 323 -17.40 10.45 10.01
CA ARG A 323 -18.74 10.40 10.62
C ARG A 323 -19.66 11.51 10.13
N VAL A 324 -19.17 12.36 9.25
CA VAL A 324 -19.92 13.46 8.67
C VAL A 324 -19.70 13.51 7.16
N SER A 325 -20.68 13.99 6.42
CA SER A 325 -20.60 14.28 5.00
C SER A 325 -19.73 15.52 4.72
N THR A 326 -19.52 15.83 3.45
CA THR A 326 -18.72 17.00 3.01
C THR A 326 -19.31 18.34 3.46
N ASP A 327 -20.61 18.41 3.74
CA ASP A 327 -21.30 19.59 4.30
C ASP A 327 -21.38 19.60 5.83
N GLY A 328 -20.78 18.59 6.51
CA GLY A 328 -20.76 18.48 7.97
C GLY A 328 -21.98 17.80 8.58
N THR A 329 -22.92 17.29 7.78
CA THR A 329 -24.09 16.55 8.27
C THR A 329 -23.65 15.18 8.81
N ALA A 330 -24.16 14.80 10.00
CA ALA A 330 -23.86 13.49 10.60
C ALA A 330 -24.40 12.35 9.72
N LEU A 331 -23.57 11.32 9.52
CA LEU A 331 -23.92 10.12 8.77
C LEU A 331 -24.41 9.02 9.72
N ASP A 332 -25.40 8.25 9.28
CA ASP A 332 -25.97 7.09 9.97
C ASP A 332 -25.58 5.74 9.34
N TYR A 333 -24.60 5.75 8.41
CA TYR A 333 -24.07 4.58 7.72
C TYR A 333 -22.55 4.52 7.80
N ALA A 334 -21.98 3.33 7.55
CA ALA A 334 -20.53 3.10 7.54
C ALA A 334 -19.87 3.71 6.30
N THR A 335 -18.74 4.38 6.51
CA THR A 335 -17.97 5.05 5.45
C THR A 335 -16.72 4.27 5.01
N GLY A 336 -16.35 3.23 5.74
CA GLY A 336 -15.26 2.32 5.43
C GLY A 336 -15.12 1.22 6.47
N PRO A 337 -14.49 0.09 6.12
CA PRO A 337 -14.24 -1.03 7.02
C PRO A 337 -12.98 -0.84 7.86
N VAL A 338 -12.82 -1.65 8.89
CA VAL A 338 -11.52 -1.97 9.47
C VAL A 338 -10.77 -2.84 8.47
N LEU A 339 -9.71 -2.32 7.88
CA LEU A 339 -8.86 -3.07 6.97
C LEU A 339 -7.74 -3.76 7.76
N TRP A 340 -7.51 -5.04 7.48
CA TRP A 340 -6.47 -5.85 8.12
C TRP A 340 -6.01 -6.97 7.19
N GLY A 341 -4.97 -7.68 7.55
CA GLY A 341 -4.49 -8.79 6.77
C GLY A 341 -3.08 -9.23 7.11
N SER A 342 -2.57 -10.15 6.32
CA SER A 342 -1.19 -10.66 6.41
C SER A 342 -0.84 -11.39 5.13
N ALA A 343 0.46 -11.60 4.91
CA ALA A 343 0.95 -12.42 3.79
C ALA A 343 0.37 -13.84 3.83
N GLY A 344 0.10 -14.35 2.66
CA GLY A 344 -0.59 -15.56 2.27
C GLY A 344 -0.50 -16.75 3.20
N THR A 345 0.47 -17.66 3.11
CA THR A 345 0.48 -18.88 3.92
C THR A 345 0.66 -18.62 5.42
N MET A 346 1.30 -17.52 5.83
CA MET A 346 1.43 -17.13 7.24
C MET A 346 0.06 -16.89 7.90
N GLY A 347 -0.83 -16.14 7.22
CA GLY A 347 -2.20 -15.89 7.69
C GLY A 347 -3.00 -17.16 7.93
N GLN A 348 -2.76 -18.22 7.16
CA GLN A 348 -3.43 -19.52 7.32
C GLN A 348 -3.17 -20.15 8.69
N HIS A 349 -2.01 -19.89 9.28
CA HIS A 349 -1.61 -20.39 10.60
C HIS A 349 -1.87 -19.40 11.74
N SER A 350 -2.54 -18.27 11.45
CA SER A 350 -2.84 -17.23 12.42
C SER A 350 -4.34 -17.02 12.61
N PHE A 351 -5.08 -16.64 11.56
CA PHE A 351 -6.48 -16.19 11.68
C PHE A 351 -7.45 -16.83 10.68
N HIS A 352 -7.02 -17.69 9.77
CA HIS A 352 -7.93 -18.32 8.80
C HIS A 352 -9.02 -19.18 9.45
N GLN A 353 -8.81 -19.64 10.68
CA GLN A 353 -9.85 -20.29 11.48
C GLN A 353 -11.10 -19.39 11.61
N LEU A 354 -10.91 -18.09 11.89
CA LEU A 354 -11.99 -17.12 11.96
C LEU A 354 -12.69 -16.95 10.59
N LEU A 355 -11.91 -16.86 9.51
CA LEU A 355 -12.46 -16.69 8.15
C LEU A 355 -13.34 -17.86 7.74
N HIS A 356 -12.92 -19.11 8.04
CA HIS A 356 -13.63 -20.34 7.65
C HIS A 356 -14.79 -20.69 8.55
N GLN A 357 -14.65 -20.58 9.87
CA GLN A 357 -15.61 -21.07 10.85
C GLN A 357 -16.21 -19.99 11.77
N GLY A 358 -15.64 -18.78 11.76
CA GLY A 358 -16.15 -17.66 12.54
C GLY A 358 -17.52 -17.20 12.06
N ARG A 359 -18.23 -16.47 12.92
CA ARG A 359 -19.58 -15.92 12.61
C ARG A 359 -19.52 -14.59 11.84
N LEU A 360 -18.37 -13.88 11.93
CA LEU A 360 -18.20 -12.60 11.25
C LEU A 360 -18.08 -12.82 9.74
N LEU A 361 -18.75 -11.96 8.97
CA LEU A 361 -18.54 -11.87 7.55
C LEU A 361 -17.29 -11.01 7.31
N CYS A 362 -16.28 -11.59 6.67
CA CYS A 362 -15.02 -10.93 6.32
C CYS A 362 -14.83 -11.03 4.80
N PRO A 363 -15.21 -10.01 4.02
CA PRO A 363 -14.82 -9.94 2.62
C PRO A 363 -13.30 -10.00 2.50
N ALA A 364 -12.79 -10.75 1.52
CA ALA A 364 -11.37 -11.04 1.40
C ALA A 364 -10.84 -10.73 -0.01
N ASP A 365 -9.69 -10.05 -0.09
CA ASP A 365 -8.93 -9.88 -1.31
C ASP A 365 -7.68 -10.76 -1.26
N PHE A 366 -7.61 -11.73 -2.16
CA PHE A 366 -6.42 -12.53 -2.40
C PHE A 366 -5.62 -11.90 -3.53
N ILE A 367 -4.38 -11.51 -3.27
CA ILE A 367 -3.50 -10.94 -4.29
C ILE A 367 -2.46 -12.00 -4.62
N LEU A 368 -2.48 -12.49 -5.86
CA LEU A 368 -1.69 -13.62 -6.30
C LEU A 368 -0.84 -13.25 -7.53
N PRO A 369 0.50 -13.15 -7.42
CA PRO A 369 1.36 -13.03 -8.58
C PRO A 369 1.37 -14.34 -9.38
N LEU A 370 1.25 -14.23 -10.72
CA LEU A 370 1.24 -15.39 -11.61
C LEU A 370 2.65 -15.95 -11.85
N THR A 371 3.69 -15.16 -11.59
CA THR A 371 5.10 -15.52 -11.79
C THR A 371 5.91 -15.19 -10.54
N THR A 372 7.09 -15.79 -10.41
CA THR A 372 8.04 -15.50 -9.33
C THR A 372 9.38 -15.01 -9.87
N HIS A 373 10.02 -14.11 -9.15
CA HIS A 373 11.38 -13.63 -9.43
C HIS A 373 12.48 -14.51 -8.81
N THR A 374 12.11 -15.49 -7.96
CA THR A 374 13.09 -16.29 -7.22
C THR A 374 13.65 -17.49 -7.97
N GLY A 375 13.06 -17.88 -9.10
CA GLY A 375 13.38 -19.11 -9.80
C GLY A 375 12.87 -20.40 -9.12
N MET A 376 12.29 -20.32 -7.93
CA MET A 376 11.77 -21.46 -7.15
C MET A 376 10.35 -21.81 -7.61
N THR A 377 10.20 -22.26 -8.84
CA THR A 377 8.88 -22.49 -9.49
C THR A 377 8.00 -23.50 -8.78
N GLU A 378 8.57 -24.54 -8.16
CA GLU A 378 7.76 -25.55 -7.45
C GLU A 378 7.13 -24.98 -6.16
N GLN A 379 7.91 -24.21 -5.39
CA GLN A 379 7.36 -23.50 -4.21
C GLN A 379 6.31 -22.49 -4.62
N HIS A 380 6.53 -21.78 -5.74
CA HIS A 380 5.55 -20.85 -6.26
C HIS A 380 4.24 -21.56 -6.67
N ARG A 381 4.31 -22.73 -7.32
CA ARG A 381 3.10 -23.53 -7.61
C ARG A 381 2.35 -23.93 -6.34
N GLN A 382 3.07 -24.30 -5.27
CA GLN A 382 2.45 -24.60 -3.97
C GLN A 382 1.76 -23.36 -3.38
N LEU A 383 2.39 -22.17 -3.50
CA LEU A 383 1.80 -20.91 -3.07
C LEU A 383 0.51 -20.60 -3.84
N VAL A 384 0.54 -20.71 -5.17
CA VAL A 384 -0.63 -20.53 -6.06
C VAL A 384 -1.75 -21.51 -5.68
N ALA A 385 -1.41 -22.81 -5.52
CA ALA A 385 -2.38 -23.84 -5.15
C ALA A 385 -3.02 -23.55 -3.78
N ASN A 386 -2.24 -23.09 -2.80
CA ASN A 386 -2.75 -22.68 -1.49
C ASN A 386 -3.71 -21.49 -1.61
N CYS A 387 -3.35 -20.43 -2.33
CA CYS A 387 -4.19 -19.27 -2.54
C CYS A 387 -5.56 -19.67 -3.12
N LEU A 388 -5.55 -20.38 -4.23
CA LEU A 388 -6.77 -20.81 -4.92
C LEU A 388 -7.61 -21.79 -4.06
N ALA A 389 -6.95 -22.68 -3.31
CA ALA A 389 -7.63 -23.59 -2.39
C ALA A 389 -8.33 -22.85 -1.24
N GLN A 390 -7.71 -21.80 -0.67
CA GLN A 390 -8.30 -21.00 0.39
C GLN A 390 -9.52 -20.23 -0.11
N SER A 391 -9.40 -19.50 -1.22
CA SER A 391 -10.51 -18.78 -1.83
C SER A 391 -11.68 -19.73 -2.21
N ARG A 392 -11.36 -20.91 -2.78
CA ARG A 392 -12.36 -21.94 -3.09
C ARG A 392 -13.03 -22.47 -1.81
N THR A 393 -12.29 -22.74 -0.76
CA THR A 393 -12.83 -23.27 0.50
C THR A 393 -13.74 -22.25 1.20
N LEU A 394 -13.39 -20.96 1.16
CA LEU A 394 -14.26 -19.88 1.64
C LEU A 394 -15.59 -19.86 0.91
N MET A 395 -15.58 -20.04 -0.41
CA MET A 395 -16.81 -20.07 -1.22
C MET A 395 -17.65 -21.32 -0.99
N VAL A 396 -17.03 -22.51 -1.07
CA VAL A 396 -17.75 -23.80 -1.07
C VAL A 396 -18.09 -24.27 0.33
N GLY A 397 -17.19 -24.05 1.29
CA GLY A 397 -17.28 -24.59 2.63
C GLY A 397 -17.05 -26.10 2.68
N ARG A 398 -17.51 -26.72 3.78
CA ARG A 398 -17.49 -28.15 4.03
C ARG A 398 -18.71 -28.52 4.89
N SER A 399 -19.59 -29.33 4.35
CA SER A 399 -20.77 -29.77 5.09
C SER A 399 -20.40 -30.70 6.26
N VAL A 400 -21.28 -30.82 7.27
CA VAL A 400 -21.14 -31.82 8.36
C VAL A 400 -21.05 -33.21 7.77
N THR A 401 -21.85 -33.52 6.74
CA THR A 401 -21.86 -34.83 6.07
C THR A 401 -20.52 -35.12 5.38
N ASP A 402 -19.91 -34.11 4.71
CA ASP A 402 -18.61 -34.30 4.06
C ASP A 402 -17.49 -34.45 5.12
N ALA A 403 -17.57 -33.66 6.20
CA ALA A 403 -16.66 -33.80 7.32
C ALA A 403 -16.73 -35.20 7.97
N HIS A 404 -17.93 -35.69 8.22
CA HIS A 404 -18.18 -37.02 8.74
C HIS A 404 -17.61 -38.13 7.83
N ARG A 405 -17.94 -38.05 6.53
CA ARG A 405 -17.41 -39.01 5.52
C ARG A 405 -15.87 -39.02 5.52
N ALA A 406 -15.25 -37.87 5.62
CA ALA A 406 -13.78 -37.76 5.63
C ALA A 406 -13.17 -38.34 6.93
N LEU A 407 -13.85 -38.27 8.05
CA LEU A 407 -13.40 -38.87 9.29
C LEU A 407 -13.47 -40.41 9.22
N LEU A 408 -14.57 -40.96 8.68
CA LEU A 408 -14.69 -42.40 8.44
C LEU A 408 -13.58 -42.91 7.48
N GLN A 409 -13.27 -42.16 6.43
CA GLN A 409 -12.18 -42.51 5.51
C GLN A 409 -10.79 -42.50 6.17
N ARG A 410 -10.64 -41.79 7.29
CA ARG A 410 -9.42 -41.76 8.10
C ARG A 410 -9.40 -42.91 9.14
N GLY A 411 -10.44 -43.72 9.19
CA GLY A 411 -10.52 -44.89 10.06
C GLY A 411 -11.12 -44.62 11.44
N LEU A 412 -11.81 -43.50 11.65
CA LEU A 412 -12.52 -43.25 12.91
C LEU A 412 -13.79 -44.11 12.97
N GLU A 413 -14.19 -44.51 14.19
CA GLU A 413 -15.48 -45.18 14.42
C GLU A 413 -16.65 -44.24 14.17
N GLU A 414 -17.81 -44.80 13.80
CA GLU A 414 -19.02 -44.06 13.39
C GLU A 414 -19.46 -43.03 14.44
N THR A 415 -19.48 -43.40 15.71
CA THR A 415 -19.90 -42.54 16.83
C THR A 415 -18.92 -41.37 17.07
N GLU A 416 -17.64 -41.64 16.95
CA GLU A 416 -16.59 -40.63 17.10
C GLU A 416 -16.63 -39.67 15.91
N ALA A 417 -16.73 -40.20 14.69
CA ALA A 417 -16.84 -39.41 13.48
C ALA A 417 -18.07 -38.48 13.50
N ALA A 418 -19.24 -39.00 13.97
CA ALA A 418 -20.44 -38.19 14.10
C ALA A 418 -20.30 -37.07 15.15
N SER A 419 -19.61 -37.30 16.24
CA SER A 419 -19.33 -36.29 17.27
C SER A 419 -18.39 -35.20 16.80
N LEU A 420 -17.36 -35.53 16.01
CA LEU A 420 -16.34 -34.58 15.56
C LEU A 420 -16.74 -33.83 14.32
N ALA A 421 -17.58 -34.37 13.45
CA ALA A 421 -17.92 -33.77 12.16
C ALA A 421 -18.44 -32.34 12.25
N PRO A 422 -19.31 -31.94 13.21
CA PRO A 422 -19.75 -30.57 13.35
C PRO A 422 -18.60 -29.57 13.58
N HIS A 423 -17.54 -29.97 14.29
CA HIS A 423 -16.37 -29.14 14.59
C HIS A 423 -15.45 -28.93 13.38
N LEU A 424 -15.58 -29.79 12.36
CA LEU A 424 -14.79 -29.70 11.12
C LEU A 424 -15.58 -29.12 9.95
N ALA A 425 -16.86 -28.81 10.15
CA ALA A 425 -17.69 -28.17 9.14
C ALA A 425 -17.31 -26.69 8.97
N MET A 426 -17.45 -26.20 7.75
CA MET A 426 -17.21 -24.82 7.37
C MET A 426 -18.43 -24.32 6.60
N PRO A 427 -19.07 -23.20 6.97
CA PRO A 427 -20.33 -22.79 6.35
C PRO A 427 -20.23 -22.48 4.85
N GLY A 428 -19.06 -22.06 4.36
CA GLY A 428 -18.93 -21.55 2.99
C GLY A 428 -19.64 -20.21 2.77
N ASN A 429 -19.93 -19.86 1.52
CA ASN A 429 -20.54 -18.58 1.14
C ASN A 429 -19.83 -17.36 1.74
N ARG A 430 -18.50 -17.43 1.82
CA ARG A 430 -17.64 -16.31 2.23
C ARG A 430 -17.13 -15.60 0.99
N PRO A 431 -17.37 -14.28 0.88
CA PRO A 431 -16.99 -13.52 -0.32
C PRO A 431 -15.48 -13.36 -0.42
N SER A 432 -14.96 -13.50 -1.64
CA SER A 432 -13.57 -13.17 -1.93
C SER A 432 -13.37 -12.73 -3.37
N ASN A 433 -12.37 -11.88 -3.58
CA ASN A 433 -11.74 -11.58 -4.85
C ASN A 433 -10.42 -12.38 -4.98
N VAL A 434 -10.01 -12.62 -6.22
CA VAL A 434 -8.67 -13.17 -6.53
C VAL A 434 -8.09 -12.40 -7.71
#